data_8fa2fa665b52ef67710b6df35fc50f57
#
_entry.id   8fa2fa665b52ef67710b6df35fc50f57
#
_cell.length_a   1.000
_cell.length_b   1.000
_cell.length_c   1.000
_cell.angle_alpha   90.00
_cell.angle_beta   90.00
_cell.angle_gamma   90.00
#
_symmetry.space_group_name_H-M   'P 1'
#
loop_
_entity.id
_entity.type
_entity.pdbx_description
1 polymer ?
#
loop_
_entity_poly.entity_id
_entity_poly.type
_entity_poly.pdbx_seq_one_letter_code
_entity_poly.pdbx_strand_id
1 'polypeptide(L)'
;MSSCIQEIIQKLIAEYAPTKVILFGSHARGNPRPDSDIDLLIVKETSERFIDRWVMVRRILSDPQRMVGLETIVLTPQELSSRLAGGDQFLAEIVQNGKVLYAA
;
A
#
# COMPACT_ATOMS: atom_id res chain seq x y z
N MET A 1 0.03 12.77 -10.25
CA MET A 1 -0.60 11.90 -9.22
C MET A 1 -1.76 12.65 -8.59
N SER A 2 -2.84 11.96 -8.28
CA SER A 2 -4.03 12.60 -7.75
C SER A 2 -3.79 13.11 -6.33
N SER A 3 -4.49 14.17 -5.95
CA SER A 3 -4.43 14.72 -4.59
C SER A 3 -4.90 13.69 -3.55
N CYS A 4 -5.84 12.82 -3.93
CA CYS A 4 -6.34 11.77 -3.04
C CYS A 4 -5.21 10.82 -2.63
N ILE A 5 -4.39 10.37 -3.58
CA ILE A 5 -3.27 9.49 -3.29
C ILE A 5 -2.23 10.20 -2.43
N GLN A 6 -1.96 11.47 -2.72
CA GLN A 6 -1.01 12.25 -1.92
C GLN A 6 -1.47 12.40 -0.47
N GLU A 7 -2.75 12.65 -0.26
CA GLU A 7 -3.31 12.75 1.10
C GLU A 7 -3.19 11.42 1.85
N ILE A 8 -3.48 10.30 1.18
CA ILE A 8 -3.34 8.98 1.77
C ILE A 8 -1.89 8.74 2.20
N ILE A 9 -0.93 9.04 1.34
CA ILE A 9 0.48 8.83 1.63
C ILE A 9 0.94 9.69 2.80
N GLN A 10 0.53 10.95 2.84
CA GLN A 10 0.91 11.84 3.93
C GLN A 10 0.35 11.36 5.26
N LYS A 11 -0.88 10.89 5.29
CA LYS A 11 -1.47 10.33 6.49
C LYS A 11 -0.73 9.08 6.95
N LEU A 12 -0.39 8.19 6.02
CA LEU A 12 0.38 6.99 6.37
C LEU A 12 1.73 7.36 6.97
N ILE A 13 2.45 8.29 6.36
CA ILE A 13 3.75 8.71 6.86
C ILE A 13 3.63 9.28 8.27
N ALA A 14 2.64 10.15 8.49
CA ALA A 14 2.49 10.83 9.76
C ALA A 14 2.00 9.92 10.88
N GLU A 15 1.09 9.00 10.59
CA GLU A 15 0.40 8.25 11.63
C GLU A 15 0.79 6.78 11.71
N TYR A 16 1.41 6.22 10.67
CA TYR A 16 1.80 4.81 10.68
C TYR A 16 3.30 4.60 10.58
N ALA A 17 4.03 5.57 10.06
CA ALA A 17 5.49 5.52 9.90
C ALA A 17 5.97 4.25 9.17
N PRO A 18 5.49 4.01 7.93
CA PRO A 18 5.92 2.84 7.17
C PRO A 18 7.38 3.01 6.71
N THR A 19 8.03 1.90 6.35
CA THR A 19 9.34 1.97 5.73
C THR A 19 9.24 2.18 4.23
N LYS A 20 8.17 1.73 3.59
CA LYS A 20 7.99 1.87 2.15
C LYS A 20 6.50 1.78 1.81
N VAL A 21 6.08 2.51 0.78
CA VAL A 21 4.73 2.40 0.22
C VAL A 21 4.84 2.31 -1.29
N ILE A 22 4.24 1.29 -1.87
CA ILE A 22 4.25 1.06 -3.32
C ILE A 22 2.82 1.05 -3.84
N LEU A 23 2.57 1.88 -4.84
CA LEU A 23 1.29 1.90 -5.57
C LEU A 23 1.36 0.85 -6.68
N PHE A 24 0.33 0.02 -6.77
CA PHE A 24 0.25 -0.96 -7.86
C PHE A 24 -1.15 -0.95 -8.46
N GLY A 25 -1.41 -1.84 -9.42
CA GLY A 25 -2.70 -1.91 -10.07
C GLY A 25 -2.90 -0.82 -11.13
N SER A 26 -4.15 -0.50 -11.44
CA SER A 26 -4.48 0.39 -12.54
C SER A 26 -3.98 1.82 -12.34
N HIS A 27 -3.99 2.32 -11.11
CA HIS A 27 -3.49 3.67 -10.83
C HIS A 27 -1.98 3.78 -11.08
N ALA A 28 -1.22 2.71 -10.80
CA ALA A 28 0.22 2.70 -11.07
C ALA A 28 0.51 2.64 -12.58
N ARG A 29 -0.38 1.98 -13.33
CA ARG A 29 -0.21 1.87 -14.79
C ARG A 29 -0.63 3.14 -15.54
N GLY A 30 -1.25 4.09 -14.85
CA GLY A 30 -1.58 5.39 -15.43
C GLY A 30 -2.88 5.43 -16.23
N ASN A 31 -3.69 4.35 -16.19
CA ASN A 31 -4.96 4.31 -16.90
C ASN A 31 -6.09 3.77 -16.03
N PRO A 32 -6.31 4.38 -14.84
CA PRO A 32 -7.39 3.92 -13.98
C PRO A 32 -8.75 4.28 -14.56
N ARG A 33 -9.73 3.41 -14.30
CA ARG A 33 -11.12 3.75 -14.55
C ARG A 33 -11.62 4.62 -13.40
N PRO A 34 -12.73 5.35 -13.60
CA PRO A 34 -13.24 6.21 -12.52
C PRO A 34 -13.57 5.48 -11.23
N ASP A 35 -13.91 4.19 -11.32
CA ASP A 35 -14.26 3.37 -10.17
C ASP A 35 -13.14 2.43 -9.74
N SER A 36 -11.92 2.59 -10.26
CA SER A 36 -10.80 1.74 -9.90
C SER A 36 -10.34 2.00 -8.48
N ASP A 37 -10.10 0.93 -7.74
CA ASP A 37 -9.53 1.02 -6.39
C ASP A 37 -8.08 1.46 -6.44
N ILE A 38 -7.66 2.15 -5.39
CA ILE A 38 -6.24 2.45 -5.17
C ILE A 38 -5.63 1.27 -4.43
N ASP A 39 -4.59 0.67 -5.00
CA ASP A 39 -3.93 -0.52 -4.46
C ASP A 39 -2.56 -0.15 -3.91
N LEU A 40 -2.35 -0.41 -2.62
CA LEU A 40 -1.10 -0.07 -1.95
C LEU A 40 -0.49 -1.28 -1.27
N LEU A 41 0.81 -1.47 -1.47
CA LEU A 41 1.63 -2.37 -0.66
C LEU A 41 2.39 -1.49 0.33
N ILE A 42 2.16 -1.74 1.61
CA ILE A 42 2.77 -0.99 2.70
C ILE A 42 3.76 -1.91 3.41
N VAL A 43 5.01 -1.49 3.47
CA VAL A 43 6.05 -2.25 4.19
C VAL A 43 6.27 -1.55 5.53
N LYS A 44 6.14 -2.33 6.61
CA LYS A 44 6.20 -1.78 7.97
C LYS A 44 6.89 -2.76 8.89
N GLU A 45 7.89 -2.31 9.61
CA GLU A 45 8.52 -3.10 10.68
C GLU A 45 7.58 -3.14 11.88
N THR A 46 7.04 -4.32 12.18
CA THR A 46 6.07 -4.46 13.26
C THR A 46 5.99 -5.92 13.70
N SER A 47 5.62 -6.14 14.96
CA SER A 47 5.32 -7.47 15.49
C SER A 47 3.84 -7.77 15.52
N GLU A 48 3.00 -6.83 15.07
CA GLU A 48 1.56 -7.05 15.04
C GLU A 48 1.17 -8.12 14.04
N ARG A 49 0.04 -8.79 14.29
CA ARG A 49 -0.51 -9.79 13.37
C ARG A 49 -0.98 -9.09 12.10
N PHE A 50 -1.01 -9.85 11.01
CA PHE A 50 -1.42 -9.34 9.71
C PHE A 50 -2.79 -8.64 9.77
N ILE A 51 -3.77 -9.25 10.42
CA ILE A 51 -5.12 -8.68 10.50
C ILE A 51 -5.13 -7.36 11.30
N ASP A 52 -4.31 -7.26 12.34
CA ASP A 52 -4.27 -6.05 13.16
C ASP A 52 -3.64 -4.89 12.40
N ARG A 53 -2.64 -5.18 11.55
CA ARG A 53 -2.05 -4.17 10.66
C ARG A 53 -3.08 -3.63 9.68
N TRP A 54 -3.85 -4.53 9.09
CA TRP A 54 -4.88 -4.16 8.13
C TRP A 54 -5.94 -3.26 8.79
N VAL A 55 -6.40 -3.66 9.99
CA VAL A 55 -7.38 -2.87 10.73
C VAL A 55 -6.84 -1.48 11.06
N MET A 56 -5.59 -1.41 11.52
CA MET A 56 -4.96 -0.13 11.88
C MET A 56 -4.88 0.81 10.67
N VAL A 57 -4.42 0.30 9.54
CA VAL A 57 -4.30 1.10 8.32
C VAL A 57 -5.68 1.56 7.85
N ARG A 58 -6.67 0.68 7.87
CA ARG A 58 -8.04 1.05 7.50
C ARG A 58 -8.59 2.14 8.40
N ARG A 59 -8.28 2.08 9.69
CA ARG A 59 -8.72 3.10 10.64
C ARG A 59 -8.05 4.45 10.35
N ILE A 60 -6.74 4.44 10.11
CA ILE A 60 -5.98 5.66 9.79
C ILE A 60 -6.52 6.30 8.51
N LEU A 61 -6.80 5.50 7.51
CA LEU A 61 -7.18 5.98 6.17
C LEU A 61 -8.68 6.09 5.97
N SER A 62 -9.47 5.89 7.00
CA SER A 62 -10.93 6.02 6.91
C SER A 62 -11.32 7.43 6.51
N ASP A 63 -12.11 7.54 5.45
CA ASP A 63 -12.57 8.83 4.96
C ASP A 63 -13.94 8.62 4.29
N PRO A 64 -15.03 9.03 4.96
CA PRO A 64 -16.38 8.83 4.42
C PRO A 64 -16.65 9.61 3.14
N GLN A 65 -15.82 10.60 2.83
CA GLN A 65 -15.98 11.41 1.62
C GLN A 65 -15.17 10.87 0.45
N ARG A 66 -14.36 9.82 0.66
CA ARG A 66 -13.58 9.25 -0.44
C ARG A 66 -14.51 8.49 -1.40
N MET A 67 -14.42 8.85 -2.65
CA MET A 67 -15.24 8.24 -3.72
C MET A 67 -14.59 7.01 -4.33
N VAL A 68 -13.33 6.75 -4.03
CA VAL A 68 -12.54 5.66 -4.61
C VAL A 68 -12.22 4.65 -3.51
N GLY A 69 -12.36 3.35 -3.83
CA GLY A 69 -12.01 2.28 -2.91
C GLY A 69 -10.51 2.21 -2.66
N LEU A 70 -10.14 1.54 -1.58
CA LEU A 70 -8.75 1.43 -1.17
C LEU A 70 -8.47 -0.01 -0.75
N GLU A 71 -7.51 -0.66 -1.41
CA GLU A 71 -7.03 -1.98 -1.06
C GLU A 71 -5.62 -1.86 -0.53
N THR A 72 -5.36 -2.46 0.63
CA THR A 72 -4.05 -2.37 1.27
C THR A 72 -3.54 -3.73 1.67
N ILE A 73 -2.24 -3.94 1.48
CA ILE A 73 -1.51 -5.11 1.96
C ILE A 73 -0.38 -4.58 2.82
N VAL A 74 -0.27 -5.06 4.06
CA VAL A 74 0.79 -4.61 4.97
C VAL A 74 1.69 -5.79 5.30
N LEU A 75 2.95 -5.72 4.90
CA LEU A 75 3.94 -6.76 5.14
C LEU A 75 5.14 -6.17 5.86
N THR A 76 5.81 -6.99 6.68
CA THR A 76 7.12 -6.60 7.19
C THR A 76 8.17 -6.78 6.09
N PRO A 77 9.34 -6.11 6.20
CA PRO A 77 10.41 -6.33 5.23
C PRO A 77 10.82 -7.80 5.13
N GLN A 78 10.81 -8.52 6.25
CA GLN A 78 11.18 -9.94 6.28
C GLN A 78 10.14 -10.79 5.57
N GLU A 79 8.85 -10.51 5.79
CA GLU A 79 7.79 -11.22 5.10
C GLU A 79 7.86 -11.00 3.58
N LEU A 80 8.11 -9.77 3.16
CA LEU A 80 8.25 -9.47 1.75
C LEU A 80 9.42 -10.22 1.14
N SER A 81 10.59 -10.15 1.77
CA SER A 81 11.78 -10.87 1.31
C SER A 81 11.53 -12.37 1.23
N SER A 82 10.92 -12.94 2.25
CA SER A 82 10.66 -14.37 2.33
C SER A 82 9.72 -14.82 1.22
N ARG A 83 8.66 -14.06 0.96
CA ARG A 83 7.71 -14.39 -0.09
C ARG A 83 8.32 -14.27 -1.47
N LEU A 84 9.13 -13.24 -1.70
CA LEU A 84 9.83 -13.07 -2.98
C LEU A 84 10.80 -14.22 -3.22
N ALA A 85 11.56 -14.62 -2.19
CA ALA A 85 12.47 -15.76 -2.28
C ALA A 85 11.73 -17.06 -2.55
N GLY A 86 10.50 -17.18 -2.03
CA GLY A 86 9.65 -18.35 -2.26
C GLY A 86 8.93 -18.36 -3.62
N GLY A 87 9.14 -17.36 -4.46
CA GLY A 87 8.56 -17.33 -5.79
C GLY A 87 7.17 -16.72 -5.89
N ASP A 88 6.79 -15.85 -4.93
CA ASP A 88 5.50 -15.18 -5.00
C ASP A 88 5.45 -14.23 -6.18
N GLN A 89 4.74 -14.63 -7.23
CA GLN A 89 4.70 -13.90 -8.50
C GLN A 89 3.89 -12.60 -8.38
N PHE A 90 2.87 -12.58 -7.55
CA PHE A 90 2.06 -11.39 -7.34
C PHE A 90 2.90 -10.28 -6.71
N LEU A 91 3.64 -10.59 -5.64
CA LEU A 91 4.50 -9.60 -5.00
C LEU A 91 5.68 -9.21 -5.88
N ALA A 92 6.23 -10.15 -6.65
CA ALA A 92 7.30 -9.83 -7.59
C ALA A 92 6.84 -8.79 -8.62
N GLU A 93 5.62 -8.95 -9.13
CA GLU A 93 5.04 -8.01 -10.08
C GLU A 93 4.90 -6.61 -9.46
N ILE A 94 4.42 -6.55 -8.22
CA ILE A 94 4.28 -5.27 -7.51
C ILE A 94 5.63 -4.58 -7.35
N VAL A 95 6.64 -5.32 -6.93
CA VAL A 95 7.97 -4.75 -6.69
C VAL A 95 8.63 -4.29 -7.99
N GLN A 96 8.45 -5.04 -9.08
CA GLN A 96 9.07 -4.71 -10.35
C GLN A 96 8.38 -3.58 -11.08
N ASN A 97 7.05 -3.57 -11.08
CA ASN A 97 6.27 -2.66 -11.92
C ASN A 97 5.45 -1.64 -11.14
N GLY A 98 5.39 -1.77 -9.83
CA GLY A 98 4.73 -0.80 -8.99
C GLY A 98 5.50 0.51 -8.90
N LYS A 99 4.83 1.52 -8.39
CA LYS A 99 5.41 2.86 -8.25
C LYS A 99 5.70 3.12 -6.78
N VAL A 100 6.96 3.31 -6.44
CA VAL A 100 7.35 3.63 -5.06
C VAL A 100 6.93 5.06 -4.76
N LEU A 101 5.98 5.22 -3.84
CA LEU A 101 5.49 6.53 -3.45
C LEU A 101 6.24 7.08 -2.25
N TYR A 102 6.83 6.21 -1.43
CA TYR A 102 7.58 6.60 -0.24
C TYR A 102 8.58 5.50 0.11
N ALA A 103 9.77 5.90 0.48
CA ALA A 103 10.80 5.02 1.03
C ALA A 103 11.57 5.79 2.10
N ALA A 104 11.53 5.25 3.32
CA ALA A 104 12.22 5.88 4.45
C ALA A 104 13.74 5.75 4.31
#